data_cc79855c2f5b8a1a90cbfaac80699c98
#
_entry.id   cc79855c2f5b8a1a90cbfaac80699c98
#
_cell.length_a   1.000
_cell.length_b   1.000
_cell.length_c   1.000
_cell.angle_alpha   90.00
_cell.angle_beta   90.00
_cell.angle_gamma   90.00
#
_symmetry.space_group_name_H-M   'P 1'
#
loop_
_entity.id
_entity.type
_entity.pdbx_description
1 polymer ?
#
loop_
_entity_poly.entity_id
_entity_poly.type
_entity_poly.pdbx_seq_one_letter_code
_entity_poly.pdbx_strand_id
1 'polypeptide(L)'
;MLPKIMSMLIFFVIKNQKKTSLSEILDIKKLKAVDKDIEKANGLPNKCYTSSKYLNYERDKIFCDKWTVIGVGSSVPNIGDAIPYNLLGIPLIIVRDKDM
;
A
#
# COMPACT_ATOMS: atom_id res chain seq x y z
N MET A 1 19.47 -3.70 -9.50
CA MET A 1 18.58 -3.48 -10.66
C MET A 1 17.64 -4.68 -10.77
N LEU A 2 16.36 -4.51 -10.50
CA LEU A 2 15.37 -5.58 -10.71
C LEU A 2 15.27 -5.85 -12.23
N PRO A 3 15.30 -7.13 -12.68
CA PRO A 3 15.15 -7.42 -14.09
C PRO A 3 13.82 -6.86 -14.62
N LYS A 4 13.83 -6.27 -15.79
CA LYS A 4 12.65 -5.70 -16.48
C LYS A 4 11.41 -6.64 -16.48
N ILE A 5 11.63 -7.95 -16.42
CA ILE A 5 10.61 -8.99 -16.39
C ILE A 5 9.83 -8.99 -15.07
N MET A 6 10.47 -8.79 -13.93
CA MET A 6 9.76 -8.71 -12.63
C MET A 6 8.95 -7.43 -12.49
N SER A 7 9.47 -6.30 -12.99
CA SER A 7 8.74 -5.04 -13.07
C SER A 7 7.48 -5.16 -13.95
N MET A 8 7.57 -5.89 -15.06
CA MET A 8 6.44 -6.16 -15.97
C MET A 8 5.39 -7.08 -15.36
N LEU A 9 5.78 -8.10 -14.60
CA LEU A 9 4.85 -9.03 -13.91
C LEU A 9 4.05 -8.33 -12.80
N ILE A 10 4.70 -7.50 -12.00
CA ILE A 10 4.05 -6.67 -10.98
C ILE A 10 3.08 -5.68 -11.65
N PHE A 11 3.47 -5.06 -12.76
CA PHE A 11 2.63 -4.14 -13.52
C PHE A 11 1.42 -4.82 -14.16
N PHE A 12 1.55 -6.08 -14.60
CA PHE A 12 0.47 -6.87 -15.21
C PHE A 12 -0.58 -7.31 -14.17
N VAL A 13 -0.15 -7.73 -12.98
CA VAL A 13 -1.06 -8.09 -11.87
C VAL A 13 -1.84 -6.88 -11.38
N ILE A 14 -1.23 -5.71 -11.34
CA ILE A 14 -1.87 -4.45 -10.91
C ILE A 14 -2.89 -3.95 -11.96
N LYS A 15 -2.62 -4.14 -13.26
CA LYS A 15 -3.52 -3.66 -14.34
C LYS A 15 -4.86 -4.39 -14.43
N ASN A 16 -4.95 -5.62 -13.95
CA ASN A 16 -6.18 -6.44 -14.06
C ASN A 16 -7.15 -6.31 -12.89
N GLN A 17 -6.90 -5.43 -11.93
CA GLN A 17 -7.83 -5.16 -10.83
C GLN A 17 -8.97 -4.26 -11.32
N LYS A 18 -10.22 -4.74 -11.16
CA LYS A 18 -11.43 -3.95 -11.42
C LYS A 18 -11.34 -2.63 -10.65
N LYS A 19 -11.38 -1.52 -11.36
CA LYS A 19 -11.26 -0.19 -10.78
C LYS A 19 -12.49 0.13 -9.93
N THR A 20 -12.46 -0.24 -8.65
CA THR A 20 -13.53 0.09 -7.70
C THR A 20 -13.41 1.57 -7.34
N SER A 21 -14.50 2.31 -7.36
CA SER A 21 -14.51 3.71 -6.94
C SER A 21 -14.69 3.83 -5.43
N LEU A 22 -14.12 4.88 -4.82
CA LEU A 22 -14.23 5.11 -3.39
C LEU A 22 -15.70 5.30 -2.96
N SER A 23 -16.52 5.92 -3.81
CA SER A 23 -17.95 6.13 -3.58
C SER A 23 -18.78 4.85 -3.49
N GLU A 24 -18.30 3.73 -4.09
CA GLU A 24 -18.94 2.42 -3.98
C GLU A 24 -18.66 1.74 -2.63
N ILE A 25 -17.61 2.17 -1.93
CA ILE A 25 -17.16 1.56 -0.67
C ILE A 25 -17.60 2.39 0.52
N LEU A 26 -17.49 3.71 0.43
CA LEU A 26 -17.71 4.66 1.52
C LEU A 26 -18.71 5.75 1.15
N ASP A 27 -19.41 6.24 2.16
CA ASP A 27 -20.22 7.45 2.05
C ASP A 27 -19.31 8.68 2.04
N ILE A 28 -19.23 9.36 0.89
CA ILE A 28 -18.39 10.55 0.68
C ILE A 28 -18.77 11.70 1.64
N LYS A 29 -20.04 11.81 2.05
CA LYS A 29 -20.46 12.84 3.02
C LYS A 29 -19.80 12.63 4.38
N LYS A 30 -19.65 11.37 4.80
CA LYS A 30 -18.96 11.01 6.04
C LYS A 30 -17.46 11.29 5.96
N LEU A 31 -16.85 11.13 4.79
CA LEU A 31 -15.43 11.48 4.58
C LEU A 31 -15.19 12.99 4.68
N LYS A 32 -16.09 13.82 4.18
CA LYS A 32 -15.99 15.30 4.32
C LYS A 32 -16.03 15.76 5.78
N ALA A 33 -16.58 14.99 6.68
CA ALA A 33 -16.57 15.30 8.11
C ALA A 33 -15.21 15.06 8.78
N VAL A 34 -14.31 14.33 8.12
CA VAL A 34 -12.92 14.13 8.57
C VAL A 34 -12.03 15.30 8.14
N ASP A 35 -12.30 15.88 6.95
CA ASP A 35 -11.56 17.01 6.38
C ASP A 35 -12.06 18.36 6.96
N LYS A 36 -11.77 18.57 8.24
CA LYS A 36 -12.12 19.76 9.01
C LYS A 36 -10.96 20.11 9.96
N ASP A 37 -11.04 21.30 10.57
CA ASP A 37 -10.14 21.68 11.65
C ASP A 37 -10.13 20.59 12.73
N ILE A 38 -8.95 20.32 13.29
CA ILE A 38 -8.71 19.19 14.21
C ILE A 38 -9.68 19.12 15.40
N GLU A 39 -10.12 20.28 15.89
CA GLU A 39 -11.08 20.40 16.99
C GLU A 39 -12.51 19.96 16.61
N LYS A 40 -12.83 19.91 15.31
CA LYS A 40 -14.16 19.62 14.76
C LYS A 40 -14.18 18.40 13.86
N ALA A 41 -13.00 17.84 13.55
CA ALA A 41 -12.87 16.67 12.68
C ALA A 41 -13.41 15.42 13.36
N ASN A 42 -14.13 14.60 12.61
CA ASN A 42 -14.53 13.26 13.06
C ASN A 42 -13.43 12.26 12.70
N GLY A 43 -13.40 11.13 13.41
CA GLY A 43 -12.61 9.97 12.98
C GLY A 43 -13.11 9.40 11.66
N LEU A 44 -12.28 8.58 11.02
CA LEU A 44 -12.65 7.89 9.78
C LEU A 44 -13.88 6.99 10.01
N PRO A 45 -14.74 6.83 9.00
CA PRO A 45 -15.86 5.89 9.08
C PRO A 45 -15.40 4.47 9.41
N ASN A 46 -16.18 3.73 10.21
CA ASN A 46 -15.83 2.36 10.63
C ASN A 46 -15.46 1.42 9.47
N LYS A 47 -16.07 1.59 8.31
CA LYS A 47 -15.75 0.81 7.10
C LYS A 47 -14.30 0.96 6.64
N CYS A 48 -13.62 2.06 6.96
CA CYS A 48 -12.20 2.24 6.67
C CYS A 48 -11.33 1.24 7.44
N TYR A 49 -11.78 0.75 8.58
CA TYR A 49 -11.05 -0.18 9.44
C TYR A 49 -11.50 -1.64 9.29
N THR A 50 -12.73 -1.88 8.81
CA THR A 50 -13.33 -3.21 8.82
C THR A 50 -13.65 -3.79 7.45
N SER A 51 -13.58 -2.98 6.37
CA SER A 51 -13.95 -3.42 5.03
C SER A 51 -12.77 -3.94 4.24
N SER A 52 -12.81 -5.22 3.84
CA SER A 52 -11.82 -5.80 2.92
C SER A 52 -11.80 -5.09 1.55
N LYS A 53 -12.94 -4.56 1.10
CA LYS A 53 -13.00 -3.76 -0.14
C LYS A 53 -12.23 -2.46 0.00
N TYR A 54 -12.31 -1.81 1.17
CA TYR A 54 -11.55 -0.60 1.43
C TYR A 54 -10.05 -0.89 1.53
N LEU A 55 -9.65 -1.96 2.22
CA LEU A 55 -8.26 -2.39 2.30
C LEU A 55 -7.66 -2.65 0.90
N ASN A 56 -8.40 -3.33 0.03
CA ASN A 56 -7.96 -3.56 -1.36
C ASN A 56 -7.85 -2.25 -2.14
N TYR A 57 -8.77 -1.31 -1.91
CA TYR A 57 -8.70 0.02 -2.51
C TYR A 57 -7.45 0.80 -2.04
N GLU A 58 -7.15 0.79 -0.73
CA GLU A 58 -5.94 1.41 -0.18
C GLU A 58 -4.67 0.77 -0.75
N ARG A 59 -4.62 -0.58 -0.82
CA ARG A 59 -3.50 -1.28 -1.44
C ARG A 59 -3.23 -0.77 -2.84
N ASP A 60 -4.26 -0.73 -3.68
CA ASP A 60 -4.12 -0.44 -5.10
C ASP A 60 -3.88 1.05 -5.37
N LYS A 61 -4.41 1.93 -4.52
CA LYS A 61 -4.35 3.39 -4.73
C LYS A 61 -3.29 4.12 -3.91
N ILE A 62 -2.89 3.54 -2.78
CA ILE A 62 -1.93 4.16 -1.89
C ILE A 62 -0.64 3.33 -1.89
N PHE A 63 -0.69 2.11 -1.40
CA PHE A 63 0.53 1.30 -1.19
C PHE A 63 1.23 0.89 -2.49
N CYS A 64 0.50 0.69 -3.60
CA CYS A 64 1.09 0.37 -4.91
C CYS A 64 1.50 1.61 -5.72
N ASP A 65 0.98 2.79 -5.39
CA ASP A 65 1.16 4.02 -6.18
C ASP A 65 2.06 5.06 -5.48
N LYS A 66 2.27 4.94 -4.19
CA LYS A 66 3.04 5.88 -3.37
C LYS A 66 4.23 5.20 -2.70
N TRP A 67 5.19 6.02 -2.29
CA TRP A 67 6.29 5.55 -1.45
C TRP A 67 5.76 5.01 -0.12
N THR A 68 6.10 3.78 0.19
CA THR A 68 5.64 3.08 1.39
C THR A 68 6.85 2.56 2.16
N VAL A 69 6.91 2.87 3.45
CA VAL A 69 7.93 2.32 4.34
C VAL A 69 7.57 0.87 4.66
N ILE A 70 8.46 -0.06 4.31
CA ILE A 70 8.26 -1.50 4.50
C ILE A 70 9.23 -2.12 5.50
N GLY A 71 10.18 -1.37 6.02
CA GLY A 71 11.15 -1.86 7.00
C GLY A 71 12.24 -0.85 7.30
N VAL A 72 13.20 -1.27 8.11
CA VAL A 72 14.37 -0.48 8.49
C VAL A 72 15.64 -1.17 8.03
N GLY A 73 16.69 -0.39 7.73
CA GLY A 73 17.96 -0.92 7.23
C GLY A 73 18.61 -1.95 8.15
N SER A 74 18.39 -1.85 9.46
CA SER A 74 18.89 -2.83 10.44
C SER A 74 18.27 -4.23 10.34
N SER A 75 17.17 -4.37 9.61
CA SER A 75 16.57 -5.70 9.34
C SER A 75 17.41 -6.55 8.37
N VAL A 76 18.28 -5.91 7.58
CA VAL A 76 19.21 -6.55 6.64
C VAL A 76 20.60 -5.90 6.84
N PRO A 77 21.31 -6.22 7.94
CA PRO A 77 22.51 -5.50 8.37
C PRO A 77 23.72 -5.70 7.44
N ASN A 78 23.84 -6.85 6.79
CA ASN A 78 25.01 -7.21 6.01
C ASN A 78 24.69 -7.21 4.51
N ILE A 79 25.70 -6.89 3.68
CA ILE A 79 25.60 -6.98 2.22
C ILE A 79 25.20 -8.41 1.84
N GLY A 80 24.18 -8.53 0.99
CA GLY A 80 23.63 -9.80 0.56
C GLY A 80 22.54 -10.37 1.44
N ASP A 81 22.28 -9.79 2.64
CA ASP A 81 21.12 -10.18 3.45
C ASP A 81 19.83 -9.96 2.66
N ALA A 82 18.94 -10.92 2.76
CA ALA A 82 17.63 -10.89 2.08
C ALA A 82 16.53 -11.40 3.01
N ILE A 83 15.44 -10.67 3.12
CA ILE A 83 14.26 -11.07 3.88
C ILE A 83 13.00 -10.98 3.02
N PRO A 84 12.10 -11.98 3.11
CA PRO A 84 10.80 -11.89 2.46
C PRO A 84 9.90 -10.91 3.21
N TYR A 85 9.07 -10.21 2.45
CA TYR A 85 8.06 -9.30 2.97
C TYR A 85 6.74 -9.44 2.21
N ASN A 86 5.63 -9.33 2.91
CA ASN A 86 4.31 -9.35 2.28
C ASN A 86 3.61 -8.00 2.51
N LEU A 87 3.49 -7.20 1.45
CA LEU A 87 2.77 -5.95 1.48
C LEU A 87 1.33 -6.17 1.02
N LEU A 88 0.42 -6.43 1.96
CA LEU A 88 -1.01 -6.60 1.67
C LEU A 88 -1.31 -7.62 0.54
N GLY A 89 -0.61 -8.76 0.58
CA GLY A 89 -0.73 -9.80 -0.44
C GLY A 89 0.24 -9.68 -1.61
N ILE A 90 1.07 -8.63 -1.65
CA ILE A 90 2.13 -8.46 -2.65
C ILE A 90 3.43 -9.04 -2.09
N PRO A 91 3.95 -10.14 -2.65
CA PRO A 91 5.21 -10.71 -2.20
C PRO A 91 6.40 -9.84 -2.64
N LEU A 92 7.23 -9.45 -1.69
CA LEU A 92 8.43 -8.65 -1.91
C LEU A 92 9.63 -9.32 -1.26
N ILE A 93 10.83 -8.95 -1.68
CA ILE A 93 12.08 -9.30 -1.04
C ILE A 93 12.86 -8.01 -0.79
N ILE A 94 13.27 -7.82 0.47
CA ILE A 94 14.15 -6.72 0.86
C ILE A 94 15.58 -7.28 0.83
N VAL A 95 16.47 -6.63 0.10
CA VAL A 95 17.86 -7.07 -0.06
C VAL A 95 18.80 -5.91 0.25
N ARG A 96 19.86 -6.18 1.01
CA ARG A 96 20.96 -5.23 1.21
C ARG A 96 21.93 -5.29 0.03
N ASP A 97 21.98 -4.22 -0.74
CA ASP A 97 22.97 -4.06 -1.81
C ASP A 97 24.27 -3.45 -1.25
N LYS A 98 25.36 -3.60 -2.02
CA LYS A 98 26.69 -3.10 -1.70
C LYS A 98 26.80 -1.56 -1.73
N ASP A 99 25.91 -0.90 -2.47
CA ASP A 99 25.98 0.54 -2.75
C ASP A 99 25.10 1.39 -1.77
N MET A 100 24.67 0.82 -0.64
CA MET A 100 23.85 1.50 0.37
C MET A 100 24.55 1.58 1.73
#